data_55e605ae1845c70be06cdff08986351b
#
_entry.id   55e605ae1845c70be06cdff08986351b
#
_cell.length_a   1.000
_cell.length_b   1.000
_cell.length_c   1.000
_cell.angle_alpha   90.00
_cell.angle_beta   90.00
_cell.angle_gamma   90.00
#
_symmetry.space_group_name_H-M   'P 1'
#
loop_
_entity.id
_entity.type
_entity.pdbx_description
1 polymer ?
#
loop_
_entity_poly.entity_id
_entity_poly.type
_entity_poly.pdbx_seq_one_letter_code
_entity_poly.pdbx_strand_id
1 'polypeptide(L)'
;VERYEAIRQIAAEIGAHYGQVEVETVADLFAESIGYATPKLDVRGAVFQDDKILMVRGRQDQLWTLPGGWIDVGESPSTAVTKEILEETGYLTKPIKLVACYDRNLWGERPYLQHVYKLFFHCQIISGAPQTSLETDKIAFFAPDDLPPNLSTARVTPSQIHTLFHHYHNPNLPTEFD
;
A
#
# COMPACT_ATOMS: atom_id res chain seq x y z
N VAL A 1 20.50 -10.59 -13.60
CA VAL A 1 20.94 -11.73 -12.78
C VAL A 1 22.34 -11.47 -12.26
N GLU A 2 23.39 -11.36 -13.09
CA GLU A 2 24.80 -11.16 -12.67
C GLU A 2 25.02 -9.99 -11.69
N ARG A 3 24.39 -8.83 -11.95
CA ARG A 3 24.51 -7.66 -11.05
C ARG A 3 23.85 -7.89 -9.68
N TYR A 4 22.79 -8.65 -9.65
CA TYR A 4 22.11 -9.01 -8.39
C TYR A 4 22.98 -9.95 -7.56
N GLU A 5 23.61 -10.95 -8.19
CA GLU A 5 24.54 -11.87 -7.53
C GLU A 5 25.78 -11.14 -7.00
N ALA A 6 26.34 -10.20 -7.77
CA ALA A 6 27.44 -9.36 -7.33
C ALA A 6 27.07 -8.50 -6.10
N ILE A 7 25.87 -7.93 -6.06
CA ILE A 7 25.38 -7.16 -4.91
C ILE A 7 25.18 -8.06 -3.69
N ARG A 8 24.65 -9.28 -3.87
CA ARG A 8 24.50 -10.26 -2.78
C ARG A 8 25.83 -10.65 -2.18
N GLN A 9 26.86 -10.85 -3.02
CA GLN A 9 28.21 -11.16 -2.57
C GLN A 9 28.79 -10.02 -1.73
N ILE A 10 28.68 -8.78 -2.19
CA ILE A 10 29.11 -7.61 -1.41
C ILE A 10 28.33 -7.51 -0.08
N ALA A 11 27.04 -7.77 -0.09
CA ALA A 11 26.23 -7.77 1.12
C ALA A 11 26.66 -8.88 2.10
N ALA A 12 27.04 -10.07 1.59
CA ALA A 12 27.56 -11.16 2.39
C ALA A 12 28.91 -10.80 3.04
N GLU A 13 29.82 -10.17 2.31
CA GLU A 13 31.12 -9.69 2.83
C GLU A 13 30.93 -8.66 3.95
N ILE A 14 30.01 -7.70 3.76
CA ILE A 14 29.67 -6.70 4.80
C ILE A 14 29.07 -7.41 6.03
N GLY A 15 28.11 -8.30 5.83
CA GLY A 15 27.44 -9.04 6.90
C GLY A 15 28.43 -9.91 7.70
N ALA A 16 29.32 -10.60 7.01
CA ALA A 16 30.36 -11.43 7.62
C ALA A 16 31.34 -10.60 8.47
N HIS A 17 31.76 -9.45 7.94
CA HIS A 17 32.69 -8.56 8.67
C HIS A 17 32.08 -8.08 9.99
N TYR A 18 30.84 -7.59 10.00
CA TYR A 18 30.19 -7.11 11.22
C TYR A 18 29.67 -8.24 12.13
N GLY A 19 29.27 -9.36 11.54
CA GLY A 19 28.81 -10.54 12.27
C GLY A 19 29.95 -11.41 12.84
N GLN A 20 31.20 -11.14 12.47
CA GLN A 20 32.36 -11.94 12.81
C GLN A 20 32.21 -13.43 12.46
N VAL A 21 31.69 -13.69 11.28
CA VAL A 21 31.47 -15.02 10.70
C VAL A 21 32.12 -15.11 9.33
N GLU A 22 32.30 -16.33 8.80
CA GLU A 22 32.82 -16.54 7.45
C GLU A 22 31.85 -16.02 6.38
N VAL A 23 32.37 -15.46 5.29
CA VAL A 23 31.58 -14.90 4.18
C VAL A 23 30.67 -15.97 3.56
N GLU A 24 31.19 -17.20 3.41
CA GLU A 24 30.45 -18.34 2.91
C GLU A 24 29.19 -18.63 3.73
N THR A 25 29.27 -18.51 5.05
CA THR A 25 28.13 -18.71 5.96
C THR A 25 27.01 -17.72 5.66
N VAL A 26 27.33 -16.44 5.44
CA VAL A 26 26.35 -15.41 5.10
C VAL A 26 25.86 -15.56 3.66
N ALA A 27 26.75 -15.92 2.73
CA ALA A 27 26.39 -16.18 1.34
C ALA A 27 25.42 -17.37 1.22
N ASP A 28 25.64 -18.44 2.00
CA ASP A 28 24.73 -19.60 2.04
C ASP A 28 23.36 -19.23 2.64
N LEU A 29 23.31 -18.43 3.71
CA LEU A 29 22.06 -17.90 4.24
C LEU A 29 21.28 -17.08 3.19
N PHE A 30 22.00 -16.28 2.39
CA PHE A 30 21.38 -15.56 1.28
C PHE A 30 20.98 -16.47 0.10
N ALA A 31 21.69 -17.58 -0.11
CA ALA A 31 21.37 -18.55 -1.16
C ALA A 31 20.15 -19.41 -0.79
N GLU A 32 19.99 -19.75 0.49
CA GLU A 32 18.80 -20.44 1.00
C GLU A 32 17.54 -19.55 0.92
N SER A 33 17.72 -18.22 0.97
CA SER A 33 16.66 -17.26 0.67
C SER A 33 16.39 -17.23 -0.84
N ILE A 34 15.79 -18.31 -1.36
CA ILE A 34 15.38 -18.45 -2.77
C ILE A 34 14.13 -17.59 -3.04
N GLY A 35 14.24 -16.27 -2.79
CA GLY A 35 13.21 -15.32 -3.18
C GLY A 35 13.52 -14.76 -4.56
N TYR A 36 12.69 -15.04 -5.55
CA TYR A 36 12.68 -14.18 -6.72
C TYR A 36 12.47 -12.74 -6.25
N ALA A 37 13.20 -11.79 -6.83
CA ALA A 37 12.89 -10.38 -6.66
C ALA A 37 11.48 -10.14 -7.21
N THR A 38 10.51 -10.04 -6.32
CA THR A 38 9.10 -9.81 -6.65
C THR A 38 8.73 -8.36 -6.41
N PRO A 39 7.71 -7.82 -7.11
CA PRO A 39 7.14 -6.53 -6.77
C PRO A 39 6.69 -6.49 -5.30
N LYS A 40 6.84 -5.34 -4.68
CA LYS A 40 6.21 -5.07 -3.38
C LYS A 40 4.71 -4.88 -3.56
N LEU A 41 3.94 -5.23 -2.55
CA LEU A 41 2.50 -5.04 -2.52
C LEU A 41 2.14 -3.89 -1.57
N ASP A 42 1.32 -2.97 -2.08
CA ASP A 42 0.74 -1.84 -1.34
C ASP A 42 -0.79 -1.98 -1.36
N VAL A 43 -1.44 -1.93 -0.20
CA VAL A 43 -2.90 -1.98 -0.09
C VAL A 43 -3.48 -0.60 0.19
N ARG A 44 -4.61 -0.29 -0.43
CA ARG A 44 -5.38 0.93 -0.18
C ARG A 44 -6.85 0.60 0.07
N GLY A 45 -7.38 1.15 1.16
CA GLY A 45 -8.78 0.98 1.54
C GLY A 45 -9.66 2.11 1.03
N ALA A 46 -10.64 1.78 0.18
CA ALA A 46 -11.74 2.66 -0.21
C ALA A 46 -12.91 2.41 0.74
N VAL A 47 -13.10 3.31 1.68
CA VAL A 47 -14.20 3.28 2.67
C VAL A 47 -15.15 4.41 2.35
N PHE A 48 -16.43 4.09 2.17
CA PHE A 48 -17.45 5.09 1.78
C PHE A 48 -18.47 5.30 2.89
N GLN A 49 -18.90 6.55 3.04
CA GLN A 49 -20.02 6.97 3.88
C GLN A 49 -20.66 8.21 3.26
N ASP A 50 -21.98 8.20 3.10
CA ASP A 50 -22.77 9.34 2.56
C ASP A 50 -22.22 9.89 1.23
N ASP A 51 -21.95 8.97 0.27
CA ASP A 51 -21.34 9.26 -1.04
C ASP A 51 -20.00 10.01 -0.98
N LYS A 52 -19.23 9.79 0.10
CA LYS A 52 -17.90 10.35 0.28
C LYS A 52 -16.91 9.23 0.60
N ILE A 53 -15.67 9.42 0.21
CA ILE A 53 -14.56 8.50 0.46
C ILE A 53 -13.70 8.95 1.63
N LEU A 54 -13.36 8.03 2.50
CA LEU A 54 -12.47 8.26 3.65
C LEU A 54 -11.04 8.50 3.18
N MET A 55 -10.44 9.57 3.67
CA MET A 55 -9.03 9.86 3.45
C MET A 55 -8.36 10.24 4.75
N VAL A 56 -7.06 10.02 4.80
CA VAL A 56 -6.17 10.39 5.89
C VAL A 56 -5.13 11.39 5.41
N ARG A 57 -4.68 12.29 6.30
CA ARG A 57 -3.57 13.18 6.02
C ARG A 57 -2.33 12.72 6.78
N GLY A 58 -1.25 12.47 6.05
CA GLY A 58 0.03 12.09 6.63
C GLY A 58 0.61 13.23 7.48
N ARG A 59 1.06 12.90 8.69
CA ARG A 59 1.63 13.87 9.62
C ARG A 59 2.96 14.45 9.11
N GLN A 60 3.75 13.62 8.45
CA GLN A 60 5.09 13.99 8.00
C GLN A 60 5.07 14.89 6.75
N ASP A 61 4.26 14.54 5.75
CA ASP A 61 4.23 15.21 4.44
C ASP A 61 3.04 16.14 4.25
N GLN A 62 2.04 16.09 5.15
CA GLN A 62 0.80 16.88 5.12
C GLN A 62 -0.04 16.65 3.85
N LEU A 63 0.14 15.50 3.18
CA LEU A 63 -0.62 15.11 1.99
C LEU A 63 -1.75 14.16 2.35
N TRP A 64 -2.86 14.28 1.63
CA TRP A 64 -4.00 13.39 1.74
C TRP A 64 -3.84 12.15 0.87
N THR A 65 -4.27 11.03 1.38
CA THR A 65 -4.27 9.74 0.67
C THR A 65 -5.39 8.85 1.20
N LEU A 66 -5.65 7.74 0.51
CA LEU A 66 -6.45 6.65 1.06
C LEU A 66 -5.67 5.96 2.18
N PRO A 67 -6.34 5.49 3.25
CA PRO A 67 -5.68 4.68 4.27
C PRO A 67 -5.12 3.40 3.65
N GLY A 68 -3.95 2.98 4.14
CA GLY A 68 -3.26 1.79 3.65
C GLY A 68 -1.76 1.95 3.57
N GLY A 69 -1.07 0.83 3.41
CA GLY A 69 0.39 0.74 3.44
C GLY A 69 0.93 -0.52 2.78
N TRP A 70 2.15 -0.87 3.15
CA TRP A 70 2.83 -2.06 2.66
C TRP A 70 2.26 -3.32 3.31
N ILE A 71 2.23 -4.42 2.55
CA ILE A 71 1.90 -5.74 3.08
C ILE A 71 3.16 -6.37 3.66
N ASP A 72 3.10 -6.81 4.90
CA ASP A 72 4.17 -7.55 5.55
C ASP A 72 4.24 -9.00 5.05
N VAL A 73 5.43 -9.59 5.07
CA VAL A 73 5.63 -11.01 4.73
C VAL A 73 4.81 -11.90 5.65
N GLY A 74 4.01 -12.78 5.06
CA GLY A 74 3.10 -13.67 5.80
C GLY A 74 1.74 -13.08 6.11
N GLU A 75 1.48 -11.82 5.77
CA GLU A 75 0.19 -11.16 5.92
C GLU A 75 -0.64 -11.28 4.63
N SER A 76 -1.94 -11.53 4.76
CA SER A 76 -2.83 -11.50 3.60
C SER A 76 -3.21 -10.06 3.23
N PRO A 77 -3.47 -9.75 1.93
CA PRO A 77 -3.87 -8.41 1.53
C PRO A 77 -5.14 -7.89 2.24
N SER A 78 -6.09 -8.79 2.51
CA SER A 78 -7.32 -8.43 3.24
C SER A 78 -7.06 -8.12 4.72
N THR A 79 -6.12 -8.82 5.35
CA THR A 79 -5.69 -8.54 6.72
C THR A 79 -4.95 -7.21 6.77
N ALA A 80 -3.99 -7.01 5.86
CA ALA A 80 -3.20 -5.79 5.78
C ALA A 80 -4.08 -4.54 5.64
N VAL A 81 -5.02 -4.51 4.69
CA VAL A 81 -5.88 -3.34 4.49
C VAL A 81 -6.77 -3.05 5.70
N THR A 82 -7.27 -4.10 6.38
CA THR A 82 -8.08 -3.93 7.60
C THR A 82 -7.26 -3.34 8.74
N LYS A 83 -6.04 -3.84 8.93
CA LYS A 83 -5.08 -3.37 9.94
C LYS A 83 -4.72 -1.90 9.70
N GLU A 84 -4.32 -1.57 8.49
CA GLU A 84 -3.94 -0.20 8.11
C GLU A 84 -5.09 0.81 8.31
N ILE A 85 -6.32 0.46 7.87
CA ILE A 85 -7.48 1.33 8.09
C ILE A 85 -7.71 1.54 9.60
N LEU A 86 -7.62 0.49 10.40
CA LEU A 86 -7.82 0.59 11.84
C LEU A 86 -6.74 1.47 12.50
N GLU A 87 -5.48 1.25 12.17
CA GLU A 87 -4.33 1.98 12.73
C GLU A 87 -4.35 3.45 12.35
N GLU A 88 -4.67 3.76 11.10
CA GLU A 88 -4.64 5.13 10.59
C GLU A 88 -5.91 5.94 10.87
N THR A 89 -7.05 5.28 11.09
CA THR A 89 -8.36 5.95 11.15
C THR A 89 -9.20 5.64 12.39
N GLY A 90 -8.91 4.55 13.12
CA GLY A 90 -9.74 4.07 14.23
C GLY A 90 -11.01 3.32 13.81
N TYR A 91 -11.27 3.16 12.50
CA TYR A 91 -12.40 2.39 12.01
C TYR A 91 -12.04 0.91 11.83
N LEU A 92 -12.79 0.01 12.46
CA LEU A 92 -12.75 -1.40 12.13
C LEU A 92 -13.57 -1.64 10.85
N THR A 93 -12.94 -2.22 9.85
CA THR A 93 -13.56 -2.44 8.54
C THR A 93 -13.48 -3.91 8.12
N LYS A 94 -14.30 -4.25 7.13
CA LYS A 94 -14.29 -5.55 6.43
C LYS A 94 -14.09 -5.28 4.94
N PRO A 95 -13.03 -5.79 4.31
CA PRO A 95 -12.90 -5.76 2.86
C PRO A 95 -13.98 -6.64 2.24
N ILE A 96 -14.72 -6.07 1.27
CA ILE A 96 -15.83 -6.75 0.60
C ILE A 96 -15.55 -7.00 -0.88
N LYS A 97 -14.60 -6.26 -1.48
CA LYS A 97 -14.24 -6.41 -2.88
C LYS A 97 -12.82 -5.93 -3.14
N LEU A 98 -12.05 -6.69 -3.91
CA LEU A 98 -10.87 -6.17 -4.59
C LEU A 98 -11.35 -5.39 -5.82
N VAL A 99 -11.20 -4.07 -5.78
CA VAL A 99 -11.64 -3.18 -6.86
C VAL A 99 -10.65 -3.16 -7.99
N ALA A 100 -9.37 -3.01 -7.67
CA ALA A 100 -8.32 -2.92 -8.68
C ALA A 100 -6.98 -3.48 -8.18
N CYS A 101 -6.18 -3.95 -9.14
CA CYS A 101 -4.78 -4.31 -8.98
C CYS A 101 -3.99 -3.60 -10.08
N TYR A 102 -3.18 -2.59 -9.72
CA TYR A 102 -2.48 -1.76 -10.68
C TYR A 102 -0.96 -1.77 -10.47
N ASP A 103 -0.22 -1.86 -11.56
CA ASP A 103 1.21 -1.53 -11.57
C ASP A 103 1.38 -0.01 -11.35
N ARG A 104 1.97 0.35 -10.21
CA ARG A 104 2.18 1.75 -9.87
C ARG A 104 2.93 2.53 -10.96
N ASN A 105 3.84 1.90 -11.68
CA ASN A 105 4.65 2.59 -12.69
C ASN A 105 3.85 2.96 -13.95
N LEU A 106 2.70 2.31 -14.19
CA LEU A 106 1.80 2.68 -15.28
C LEU A 106 0.85 3.84 -14.92
N TRP A 107 0.67 4.11 -13.61
CA TRP A 107 -0.30 5.10 -13.10
C TRP A 107 0.34 6.30 -12.40
N GLY A 108 1.65 6.36 -12.29
CA GLY A 108 2.38 7.44 -11.61
C GLY A 108 3.04 8.42 -12.58
N GLU A 109 3.25 9.65 -12.14
CA GLU A 109 3.95 10.69 -12.92
C GLU A 109 5.45 10.38 -13.11
N ARG A 110 6.04 9.58 -12.23
CA ARG A 110 7.46 9.22 -12.28
C ARG A 110 7.65 7.74 -11.97
N PRO A 111 8.54 7.05 -12.69
CA PRO A 111 8.93 5.70 -12.34
C PRO A 111 9.48 5.64 -10.90
N TYR A 112 9.04 4.64 -10.16
CA TYR A 112 9.54 4.39 -8.81
C TYR A 112 10.67 3.37 -8.89
N LEU A 113 11.71 3.55 -8.07
CA LEU A 113 12.84 2.63 -8.06
C LEU A 113 12.41 1.18 -7.73
N GLN A 114 11.39 1.04 -6.89
CA GLN A 114 10.83 -0.25 -6.53
C GLN A 114 9.63 -0.55 -7.42
N HIS A 115 9.56 -1.78 -7.93
CA HIS A 115 8.34 -2.27 -8.60
C HIS A 115 7.26 -2.52 -7.54
N VAL A 116 6.08 -1.95 -7.73
CA VAL A 116 4.99 -1.99 -6.74
C VAL A 116 3.67 -2.26 -7.42
N TYR A 117 2.94 -3.26 -6.95
CA TYR A 117 1.52 -3.42 -7.28
C TYR A 117 0.66 -2.84 -6.17
N LYS A 118 -0.34 -2.07 -6.55
CA LYS A 118 -1.33 -1.47 -5.66
C LYS A 118 -2.64 -2.22 -5.73
N LEU A 119 -3.11 -2.68 -4.57
CA LEU A 119 -4.36 -3.38 -4.41
C LEU A 119 -5.36 -2.42 -3.74
N PHE A 120 -6.43 -2.07 -4.46
CA PHE A 120 -7.50 -1.22 -3.94
C PHE A 120 -8.67 -2.07 -3.49
N PHE A 121 -9.01 -1.99 -2.21
CA PHE A 121 -10.13 -2.72 -1.63
C PHE A 121 -11.28 -1.79 -1.29
N HIS A 122 -12.50 -2.12 -1.69
CA HIS A 122 -13.70 -1.56 -1.09
C HIS A 122 -13.91 -2.21 0.27
N CYS A 123 -13.93 -1.39 1.32
CA CYS A 123 -14.07 -1.83 2.70
C CYS A 123 -15.32 -1.20 3.34
N GLN A 124 -16.08 -2.02 4.06
CA GLN A 124 -17.26 -1.60 4.80
C GLN A 124 -16.91 -1.34 6.27
N ILE A 125 -17.36 -0.23 6.83
CA ILE A 125 -17.23 0.04 8.27
C ILE A 125 -18.10 -0.94 9.05
N ILE A 126 -17.49 -1.59 10.04
CA ILE A 126 -18.18 -2.47 11.00
C ILE A 126 -18.42 -1.74 12.32
N SER A 127 -17.42 -1.00 12.79
CA SER A 127 -17.47 -0.26 14.05
C SER A 127 -16.32 0.74 14.15
N GLY A 128 -16.20 1.43 15.27
CA GLY A 128 -15.13 2.39 15.54
C GLY A 128 -15.58 3.83 15.34
N ALA A 129 -14.67 4.74 15.56
CA ALA A 129 -14.86 6.18 15.39
C ALA A 129 -13.54 6.79 14.92
N PRO A 130 -13.56 7.96 14.25
CA PRO A 130 -12.35 8.57 13.71
C PRO A 130 -11.35 8.88 14.82
N GLN A 131 -10.17 8.30 14.72
CA GLN A 131 -9.07 8.49 15.67
C GLN A 131 -7.76 8.60 14.88
N THR A 132 -7.08 9.74 15.01
CA THR A 132 -5.77 9.96 14.41
C THR A 132 -4.69 9.10 15.07
N SER A 133 -3.59 8.89 14.37
CA SER A 133 -2.49 8.02 14.79
C SER A 133 -1.16 8.77 14.94
N LEU A 134 -0.07 8.04 15.14
CA LEU A 134 1.28 8.59 15.06
C LEU A 134 1.65 9.01 13.63
N GLU A 135 1.04 8.39 12.62
CA GLU A 135 1.32 8.64 11.21
C GLU A 135 0.35 9.63 10.57
N THR A 136 -0.89 9.71 11.06
CA THR A 136 -1.95 10.56 10.51
C THR A 136 -2.38 11.64 11.50
N ASP A 137 -2.61 12.85 11.01
CA ASP A 137 -3.06 13.99 11.84
C ASP A 137 -4.47 14.48 11.52
N LYS A 138 -5.04 14.06 10.38
CA LYS A 138 -6.42 14.34 9.99
C LYS A 138 -7.06 13.16 9.28
N ILE A 139 -8.35 13.03 9.51
CA ILE A 139 -9.24 12.05 8.89
C ILE A 139 -10.46 12.81 8.41
N ALA A 140 -10.87 12.59 7.16
CA ALA A 140 -12.07 13.22 6.63
C ALA A 140 -12.65 12.39 5.46
N PHE A 141 -13.93 12.63 5.18
CA PHE A 141 -14.62 12.08 4.02
C PHE A 141 -14.77 13.16 2.96
N PHE A 142 -14.41 12.83 1.71
CA PHE A 142 -14.44 13.74 0.58
C PHE A 142 -15.39 13.25 -0.53
N ALA A 143 -16.13 14.16 -1.12
CA ALA A 143 -16.93 13.89 -2.30
C ALA A 143 -16.02 13.78 -3.54
N PRO A 144 -16.45 13.09 -4.62
CA PRO A 144 -15.65 12.92 -5.82
C PRO A 144 -15.24 14.25 -6.48
N ASP A 145 -16.10 15.27 -6.38
CA ASP A 145 -15.88 16.59 -6.97
C ASP A 145 -15.24 17.60 -6.01
N ASP A 146 -14.94 17.18 -4.76
CA ASP A 146 -14.37 18.03 -3.73
C ASP A 146 -13.15 17.33 -3.06
N LEU A 147 -12.27 16.77 -3.89
CA LEU A 147 -11.04 16.14 -3.40
C LEU A 147 -10.06 17.19 -2.87
N PRO A 148 -9.27 16.86 -1.84
CA PRO A 148 -8.33 17.80 -1.26
C PRO A 148 -7.25 18.24 -2.27
N PRO A 149 -6.89 19.53 -2.34
CA PRO A 149 -5.93 20.05 -3.33
C PRO A 149 -4.50 19.51 -3.12
N ASN A 150 -4.17 19.08 -1.91
CA ASN A 150 -2.88 18.49 -1.55
C ASN A 150 -2.95 16.96 -1.48
N LEU A 151 -3.50 16.34 -2.52
CA LEU A 151 -3.53 14.90 -2.69
C LEU A 151 -2.12 14.35 -2.94
N SER A 152 -1.80 13.22 -2.32
CA SER A 152 -0.56 12.47 -2.57
C SER A 152 -0.67 11.67 -3.88
N THR A 153 -0.41 12.31 -5.01
CA THR A 153 -0.51 11.66 -6.34
C THR A 153 0.46 10.48 -6.51
N ALA A 154 1.52 10.43 -5.72
CA ALA A 154 2.41 9.28 -5.65
C ALA A 154 1.75 8.04 -5.00
N ARG A 155 0.74 8.25 -4.12
CA ARG A 155 0.02 7.16 -3.42
C ARG A 155 -1.30 6.83 -4.08
N VAL A 156 -2.07 7.83 -4.49
CA VAL A 156 -3.35 7.67 -5.17
C VAL A 156 -3.60 8.85 -6.11
N THR A 157 -4.06 8.59 -7.33
CA THR A 157 -4.40 9.62 -8.30
C THR A 157 -5.89 9.95 -8.27
N PRO A 158 -6.31 11.16 -8.72
CA PRO A 158 -7.74 11.47 -8.85
C PRO A 158 -8.50 10.48 -9.73
N SER A 159 -7.91 10.02 -10.84
CA SER A 159 -8.53 9.02 -11.71
C SER A 159 -8.79 7.69 -10.99
N GLN A 160 -7.85 7.23 -10.17
CA GLN A 160 -8.05 6.03 -9.35
C GLN A 160 -9.19 6.23 -8.33
N ILE A 161 -9.29 7.40 -7.71
CA ILE A 161 -10.41 7.71 -6.80
C ILE A 161 -11.74 7.70 -7.56
N HIS A 162 -11.81 8.27 -8.75
CA HIS A 162 -13.04 8.21 -9.59
C HIS A 162 -13.40 6.76 -9.95
N THR A 163 -12.43 5.91 -10.29
CA THR A 163 -12.68 4.48 -10.48
C THR A 163 -13.26 3.83 -9.23
N LEU A 164 -12.76 4.16 -8.03
CA LEU A 164 -13.29 3.62 -6.78
C LEU A 164 -14.76 4.04 -6.54
N PHE A 165 -15.12 5.29 -6.82
CA PHE A 165 -16.51 5.75 -6.78
C PHE A 165 -17.38 5.04 -7.83
N HIS A 166 -16.85 4.83 -9.04
CA HIS A 166 -17.57 4.10 -10.08
C HIS A 166 -17.92 2.68 -9.64
N HIS A 167 -16.97 1.98 -9.01
CA HIS A 167 -17.20 0.65 -8.43
C HIS A 167 -18.11 0.66 -7.19
N TYR A 168 -18.08 1.72 -6.40
CA TYR A 168 -18.98 1.89 -5.26
C TYR A 168 -20.45 1.97 -5.72
N HIS A 169 -20.72 2.76 -6.77
CA HIS A 169 -22.06 2.89 -7.34
C HIS A 169 -22.47 1.69 -8.22
N ASN A 170 -21.50 0.89 -8.70
CA ASN A 170 -21.72 -0.27 -9.55
C ASN A 170 -21.00 -1.51 -8.97
N PRO A 171 -21.49 -2.11 -7.88
CA PRO A 171 -20.77 -3.13 -7.13
C PRO A 171 -20.48 -4.42 -7.91
N ASN A 172 -21.22 -4.69 -8.98
CA ASN A 172 -21.08 -5.89 -9.81
C ASN A 172 -20.01 -5.77 -10.92
N LEU A 173 -19.34 -4.63 -11.06
CA LEU A 173 -18.23 -4.50 -12.00
C LEU A 173 -17.12 -5.51 -11.67
N PRO A 174 -16.44 -6.09 -12.68
CA PRO A 174 -15.29 -6.95 -12.44
C PRO A 174 -14.14 -6.15 -11.84
N THR A 175 -13.21 -6.83 -11.14
CA THR A 175 -11.95 -6.22 -10.68
C THR A 175 -11.17 -5.67 -11.87
N GLU A 176 -10.68 -4.43 -11.77
CA GLU A 176 -9.82 -3.82 -12.79
C GLU A 176 -8.35 -4.20 -12.58
N PHE A 177 -7.60 -4.33 -13.66
CA PHE A 177 -6.15 -4.56 -13.65
C PHE A 177 -5.53 -4.06 -14.95
N ASP A 178 -4.19 -3.89 -14.96
CA ASP A 178 -3.39 -3.55 -16.15
C ASP A 178 -3.27 -4.71 -17.12
#